data_cd07d166bcd9a01213f868178897d7ef
#
_entry.id   cd07d166bcd9a01213f868178897d7ef
#
_cell.length_a   1.000
_cell.length_b   1.000
_cell.length_c   1.000
_cell.angle_alpha   90.00
_cell.angle_beta   90.00
_cell.angle_gamma   90.00
#
_symmetry.space_group_name_H-M   'P 1'
#
loop_
_entity.id
_entity.type
_entity.pdbx_description
1 polymer ?
#
loop_
_entity_poly.entity_id
_entity_poly.type
_entity_poly.pdbx_seq_one_letter_code
_entity_poly.pdbx_strand_id
1 'polypeptide(L)'
;MFGWEYPPHVYGGLATANFGIAEGLHAQPDMDITLCLPKPWGDEDRTFAKIVGMNCVPIAYRDVDYDYVKNRVGHIMEPELYYSMRDHIYADFNYMNVNDIGCMDFAGGYPTNLHEEINNYSIIAGVVARTLDFDIIHAHDWLTFPAGIHAKNVTGKPLCIHVHATDFDRSRGKVNPTVYGIEKNGMDNADCIMCVSELTRQTVINQYHQDPRKCFTVHNAVYPLRQELQDIPRPDHTGKEKVVTFLGRLTMQKGPEYFVEAANMVLHRTRNVRFCMAGSGDMMDQMIYLAAERGIADKFHFPGFMRGKQVYECLKASDVYVMPSVSEPFGISPLEAMQCGTPSIISKQSGCAEILTNCIKVDYWDIHALADAIYSICHNESLFQYLKEEGKREVDQITWEKVGAWIKELDERTLGWR
;
A
#
# COMPACT_ATOMS: atom_id res chain seq x y z
N MET A 1 11.95 11.92 -0.79
CA MET A 1 10.85 10.94 -1.01
C MET A 1 9.53 11.69 -1.21
N PHE A 2 8.73 11.30 -2.20
CA PHE A 2 7.37 11.79 -2.41
C PHE A 2 6.38 10.71 -1.99
N GLY A 3 5.60 10.97 -0.94
CA GLY A 3 4.56 10.10 -0.42
C GLY A 3 3.18 10.74 -0.49
N TRP A 4 2.11 9.95 -0.39
CA TRP A 4 0.73 10.44 -0.35
C TRP A 4 0.11 10.29 1.02
N GLU A 5 0.46 9.22 1.71
CA GLU A 5 -0.01 8.86 3.05
C GLU A 5 1.17 8.58 3.99
N TYR A 6 0.98 8.91 5.27
CA TYR A 6 1.96 8.59 6.32
C TYR A 6 1.26 8.49 7.69
N PRO A 7 1.69 7.59 8.59
CA PRO A 7 1.08 7.47 9.90
C PRO A 7 1.13 8.78 10.73
N PRO A 8 0.08 9.06 11.54
CA PRO A 8 -1.04 8.18 11.91
C PRO A 8 -2.21 8.18 10.92
N HIS A 9 -2.15 8.97 9.85
CA HIS A 9 -3.22 9.10 8.84
C HIS A 9 -3.09 8.00 7.78
N VAL A 10 -3.64 6.83 8.09
CA VAL A 10 -3.54 5.61 7.28
C VAL A 10 -4.87 5.33 6.59
N TYR A 11 -4.87 5.29 5.26
CA TYR A 11 -6.02 4.89 4.44
C TYR A 11 -5.82 3.50 3.83
N GLY A 12 -4.57 3.01 3.79
CA GLY A 12 -4.23 1.71 3.23
C GLY A 12 -2.80 1.26 3.56
N GLY A 13 -2.35 0.18 2.91
CA GLY A 13 -1.01 -0.36 3.10
C GLY A 13 0.13 0.56 2.65
N LEU A 14 -0.17 1.58 1.83
CA LEU A 14 0.82 2.53 1.34
C LEU A 14 1.46 3.35 2.48
N ALA A 15 0.65 3.83 3.43
CA ALA A 15 1.16 4.57 4.58
C ALA A 15 2.11 3.72 5.43
N THR A 16 1.75 2.45 5.68
CA THR A 16 2.59 1.49 6.42
C THR A 16 3.90 1.23 5.68
N ALA A 17 3.85 1.05 4.35
CA ALA A 17 5.04 0.84 3.55
C ALA A 17 5.95 2.07 3.51
N ASN A 18 5.40 3.28 3.33
CA ASN A 18 6.17 4.53 3.34
C ASN A 18 6.91 4.74 4.66
N PHE A 19 6.23 4.47 5.78
CA PHE A 19 6.84 4.56 7.11
C PHE A 19 7.94 3.52 7.30
N GLY A 20 7.69 2.26 6.88
CA GLY A 20 8.66 1.19 7.01
C GLY A 20 9.90 1.39 6.13
N ILE A 21 9.73 1.88 4.92
CA ILE A 21 10.84 2.22 4.04
C ILE A 21 11.66 3.37 4.65
N ALA A 22 11.00 4.40 5.22
CA ALA A 22 11.69 5.49 5.89
C ALA A 22 12.49 4.97 7.11
N GLU A 23 11.91 4.11 7.96
CA GLU A 23 12.60 3.45 9.07
C GLU A 23 13.81 2.65 8.58
N GLY A 24 13.59 1.79 7.58
CA GLY A 24 14.64 0.91 7.04
C GLY A 24 15.81 1.68 6.42
N LEU A 25 15.53 2.76 5.71
CA LEU A 25 16.56 3.65 5.15
C LEU A 25 17.27 4.44 6.26
N HIS A 26 16.52 4.98 7.23
CA HIS A 26 17.10 5.70 8.37
C HIS A 26 18.07 4.83 9.20
N ALA A 27 17.83 3.53 9.25
CA ALA A 27 18.73 2.58 9.92
C ALA A 27 20.05 2.35 9.15
N GLN A 28 20.16 2.80 7.89
CA GLN A 28 21.38 2.67 7.12
C GLN A 28 22.33 3.84 7.36
N PRO A 29 23.65 3.61 7.36
CA PRO A 29 24.62 4.70 7.49
C PRO A 29 24.51 5.67 6.30
N ASP A 30 24.75 6.95 6.55
CA ASP A 30 24.79 8.01 5.54
C ASP A 30 23.49 8.21 4.73
N MET A 31 22.35 7.94 5.36
CA MET A 31 21.03 8.13 4.76
C MET A 31 20.22 9.18 5.51
N ASP A 32 19.99 10.31 4.86
CA ASP A 32 19.09 11.37 5.32
C ASP A 32 17.80 11.37 4.49
N ILE A 33 16.65 11.35 5.17
CA ILE A 33 15.36 11.22 4.49
C ILE A 33 14.54 12.49 4.68
N THR A 34 14.16 13.10 3.56
CA THR A 34 13.12 14.13 3.51
C THR A 34 11.89 13.56 2.82
N LEU A 35 10.77 13.47 3.54
CA LEU A 35 9.49 13.01 3.03
C LEU A 35 8.58 14.21 2.75
N CYS A 36 8.18 14.37 1.49
CA CYS A 36 7.20 15.34 1.07
C CYS A 36 5.81 14.71 1.08
N LEU A 37 4.84 15.36 1.71
CA LEU A 37 3.43 14.95 1.77
C LEU A 37 2.54 16.06 1.23
N PRO A 38 1.42 15.77 0.54
CA PRO A 38 0.50 16.80 0.06
C PRO A 38 0.03 17.71 1.21
N LYS A 39 -0.45 17.11 2.30
CA LYS A 39 -0.93 17.81 3.50
C LYS A 39 -0.63 17.00 4.76
N PRO A 40 0.45 17.31 5.47
CA PRO A 40 0.63 16.79 6.81
C PRO A 40 -0.35 17.46 7.79
N TRP A 41 -0.76 16.73 8.81
CA TRP A 41 -1.69 17.19 9.85
C TRP A 41 -0.98 17.76 11.08
N GLY A 42 0.35 17.52 11.16
CA GLY A 42 1.21 18.01 12.24
C GLY A 42 1.47 17.01 13.35
N ASP A 43 0.82 15.85 13.32
CA ASP A 43 0.97 14.75 14.29
C ASP A 43 1.67 13.51 13.68
N GLU A 44 2.22 13.64 12.46
CA GLU A 44 3.01 12.57 11.84
C GLU A 44 4.26 12.26 12.65
N ASP A 45 4.61 10.99 12.68
CA ASP A 45 5.87 10.53 13.29
C ASP A 45 7.07 11.01 12.47
N ARG A 46 7.93 11.81 13.12
CA ARG A 46 9.14 12.42 12.51
C ARG A 46 10.43 11.72 12.91
N THR A 47 10.33 10.53 13.49
CA THR A 47 11.49 9.80 14.01
C THR A 47 12.46 9.44 12.89
N PHE A 48 11.94 9.04 11.71
CA PHE A 48 12.75 8.47 10.64
C PHE A 48 12.90 9.38 9.41
N ALA A 49 12.13 10.45 9.31
CA ALA A 49 12.20 11.35 8.18
C ALA A 49 11.87 12.80 8.58
N LYS A 50 12.53 13.74 7.91
CA LYS A 50 12.12 15.15 7.92
C LYS A 50 10.89 15.31 7.03
N ILE A 51 9.76 15.79 7.59
CA ILE A 51 8.51 15.93 6.84
C ILE A 51 8.37 17.36 6.30
N VAL A 52 8.08 17.46 5.01
CA VAL A 52 7.77 18.70 4.30
C VAL A 52 6.31 18.66 3.83
N GLY A 53 5.50 19.59 4.32
CA GLY A 53 4.11 19.76 3.87
C GLY A 53 4.08 20.59 2.59
N MET A 54 3.59 20.00 1.49
CA MET A 54 3.51 20.68 0.20
C MET A 54 2.48 21.81 0.21
N ASN A 55 1.43 21.68 1.03
CA ASN A 55 0.44 22.74 1.28
C ASN A 55 0.98 23.99 1.97
N CYS A 56 2.19 23.90 2.53
CA CYS A 56 2.85 25.04 3.21
C CYS A 56 3.98 25.65 2.37
N VAL A 57 4.23 25.14 1.17
CA VAL A 57 5.29 25.66 0.28
C VAL A 57 4.78 26.88 -0.46
N PRO A 58 5.39 28.05 -0.24
CA PRO A 58 5.02 29.26 -0.97
C PRO A 58 5.44 29.14 -2.44
N ILE A 59 4.51 29.40 -3.33
CA ILE A 59 4.73 29.42 -4.77
C ILE A 59 4.64 30.86 -5.24
N ALA A 60 5.71 31.36 -5.86
CA ALA A 60 5.64 32.55 -6.71
C ALA A 60 5.34 32.08 -8.14
N TYR A 61 4.43 32.75 -8.85
CA TYR A 61 4.08 32.36 -10.23
C TYR A 61 5.30 32.25 -11.17
N ARG A 62 6.37 33.01 -10.92
CA ARG A 62 7.64 32.91 -11.65
C ARG A 62 8.40 31.56 -11.45
N ASP A 63 8.06 30.80 -10.40
CA ASP A 63 8.75 29.54 -10.05
C ASP A 63 8.07 28.33 -10.71
N VAL A 64 6.95 28.56 -11.37
CA VAL A 64 6.24 27.53 -12.13
C VAL A 64 6.76 27.52 -13.56
N ASP A 65 7.35 26.40 -13.98
CA ASP A 65 7.72 26.20 -15.37
C ASP A 65 6.44 26.13 -16.22
N TYR A 66 6.13 27.23 -16.88
CA TYR A 66 4.91 27.40 -17.67
C TYR A 66 4.78 26.35 -18.78
N ASP A 67 5.86 26.03 -19.46
CA ASP A 67 5.85 25.05 -20.56
C ASP A 67 5.61 23.64 -20.04
N TYR A 68 6.09 23.32 -18.85
CA TYR A 68 5.82 22.04 -18.21
C TYR A 68 4.33 21.92 -17.81
N VAL A 69 3.77 22.94 -17.21
CA VAL A 69 2.33 23.00 -16.85
C VAL A 69 1.47 22.94 -18.10
N LYS A 70 1.79 23.74 -19.11
CA LYS A 70 1.07 23.81 -20.38
C LYS A 70 1.05 22.48 -21.13
N ASN A 71 2.18 21.80 -21.23
CA ASN A 71 2.29 20.54 -21.98
C ASN A 71 1.60 19.37 -21.25
N ARG A 72 1.45 19.43 -19.93
CA ARG A 72 0.79 18.37 -19.15
C ARG A 72 -0.69 18.62 -18.91
N VAL A 73 -1.07 19.84 -18.62
CA VAL A 73 -2.47 20.24 -18.45
C VAL A 73 -3.25 19.97 -19.74
N GLY A 74 -2.65 20.19 -20.90
CA GLY A 74 -3.27 19.87 -22.20
C GLY A 74 -3.53 18.36 -22.45
N HIS A 75 -2.90 17.46 -21.70
CA HIS A 75 -3.08 16.00 -21.85
C HIS A 75 -3.95 15.35 -20.76
N ILE A 76 -4.19 16.02 -19.65
CA ILE A 76 -4.85 15.44 -18.46
C ILE A 76 -6.18 16.14 -18.14
N MET A 77 -6.41 17.38 -18.57
CA MET A 77 -7.63 18.13 -18.30
C MET A 77 -8.61 18.16 -19.48
N GLU A 78 -9.90 18.10 -19.15
CA GLU A 78 -10.95 18.48 -20.10
C GLU A 78 -10.65 19.88 -20.65
N PRO A 79 -10.83 20.13 -21.95
CA PRO A 79 -10.50 21.40 -22.59
C PRO A 79 -11.11 22.64 -21.90
N GLU A 80 -12.32 22.50 -21.35
CA GLU A 80 -13.04 23.57 -20.65
C GLU A 80 -12.35 23.98 -19.35
N LEU A 81 -11.82 23.01 -18.59
CA LEU A 81 -11.07 23.28 -17.36
C LEU A 81 -9.70 23.92 -17.66
N TYR A 82 -9.04 23.48 -18.75
CA TYR A 82 -7.80 24.07 -19.24
C TYR A 82 -7.99 25.55 -19.61
N TYR A 83 -9.05 25.88 -20.35
CA TYR A 83 -9.31 27.27 -20.75
C TYR A 83 -9.69 28.14 -19.54
N SER A 84 -10.45 27.62 -18.59
CA SER A 84 -10.80 28.33 -17.36
C SER A 84 -9.56 28.66 -16.51
N MET A 85 -8.65 27.70 -16.33
CA MET A 85 -7.40 27.94 -15.60
C MET A 85 -6.45 28.89 -16.37
N ARG A 86 -6.36 28.72 -17.69
CA ARG A 86 -5.56 29.61 -18.54
C ARG A 86 -6.02 31.06 -18.43
N ASP A 87 -7.31 31.29 -18.46
CA ASP A 87 -7.88 32.66 -18.43
C ASP A 87 -7.72 33.28 -17.03
N HIS A 88 -7.78 32.49 -15.95
CA HIS A 88 -7.41 32.93 -14.60
C HIS A 88 -5.92 33.23 -14.48
N ILE A 89 -5.05 32.38 -14.93
CA ILE A 89 -3.60 32.58 -14.93
C ILE A 89 -3.22 33.83 -15.74
N TYR A 90 -3.82 34.05 -16.90
CA TYR A 90 -3.55 35.26 -17.74
C TYR A 90 -4.20 36.53 -17.23
N ALA A 91 -5.39 36.47 -16.64
CA ALA A 91 -6.04 37.63 -16.05
C ALA A 91 -5.23 38.14 -14.84
N ASP A 92 -4.71 37.24 -14.04
CA ASP A 92 -3.94 37.56 -12.84
C ASP A 92 -2.51 38.03 -13.17
N PHE A 93 -1.89 37.55 -14.26
CA PHE A 93 -0.55 37.98 -14.72
C PHE A 93 -0.48 39.50 -15.06
N ASN A 94 -1.58 40.08 -15.45
CA ASN A 94 -1.63 41.53 -15.79
C ASN A 94 -1.89 42.44 -14.58
N TYR A 95 -2.28 41.88 -13.41
CA TYR A 95 -2.67 42.65 -12.23
C TYR A 95 -1.93 42.25 -10.95
N MET A 96 -1.18 41.12 -10.93
CA MET A 96 -0.48 40.69 -9.72
C MET A 96 0.87 41.39 -9.58
N ASN A 97 1.02 41.99 -8.42
CA ASN A 97 2.32 42.46 -7.92
C ASN A 97 3.24 41.20 -7.79
N VAL A 98 4.48 41.32 -8.22
CA VAL A 98 5.52 40.23 -8.24
C VAL A 98 5.76 39.60 -6.86
N ASN A 99 5.05 40.00 -5.84
CA ASN A 99 5.14 39.58 -4.45
C ASN A 99 3.96 38.72 -3.94
N ASP A 100 2.99 38.38 -4.79
CA ASP A 100 1.90 37.50 -4.36
C ASP A 100 2.37 36.05 -4.32
N ILE A 101 2.72 35.65 -3.10
CA ILE A 101 3.11 34.29 -2.74
C ILE A 101 1.88 33.60 -2.19
N GLY A 102 1.45 32.51 -2.84
CA GLY A 102 0.32 31.69 -2.39
C GLY A 102 0.76 30.26 -2.08
N CYS A 103 0.01 29.57 -1.24
CA CYS A 103 0.15 28.14 -1.03
C CYS A 103 -1.03 27.41 -1.66
N MET A 104 -0.79 26.25 -2.27
CA MET A 104 -1.86 25.38 -2.77
C MET A 104 -2.47 24.58 -1.61
N ASP A 105 -3.79 24.47 -1.58
CA ASP A 105 -4.49 23.66 -0.57
C ASP A 105 -4.67 22.22 -1.05
N PHE A 106 -4.73 21.28 -0.09
CA PHE A 106 -4.93 19.86 -0.33
C PHE A 106 -5.94 19.31 0.69
N ALA A 107 -6.76 18.37 0.26
CA ALA A 107 -7.73 17.70 1.14
C ALA A 107 -7.04 16.78 2.18
N GLY A 108 -5.86 16.23 1.86
CA GLY A 108 -5.11 15.32 2.73
C GLY A 108 -5.68 13.91 2.76
N GLY A 109 -6.14 13.39 1.62
CA GLY A 109 -6.67 12.04 1.49
C GLY A 109 -6.96 11.71 0.03
N TYR A 110 -8.11 11.09 -0.25
CA TYR A 110 -8.54 10.72 -1.61
C TYR A 110 -9.83 11.47 -1.99
N PRO A 111 -9.74 12.76 -2.34
CA PRO A 111 -10.90 13.58 -2.70
C PRO A 111 -11.43 13.24 -4.10
N THR A 112 -12.60 13.80 -4.42
CA THR A 112 -13.20 13.64 -5.75
C THR A 112 -12.40 14.29 -6.88
N ASN A 113 -11.65 15.37 -6.57
CA ASN A 113 -10.74 16.06 -7.47
C ASN A 113 -9.28 15.56 -7.39
N LEU A 114 -9.08 14.28 -7.15
CA LEU A 114 -7.78 13.66 -6.91
C LEU A 114 -6.74 13.96 -8.02
N HIS A 115 -7.15 13.98 -9.28
CA HIS A 115 -6.25 14.29 -10.40
C HIS A 115 -5.72 15.73 -10.37
N GLU A 116 -6.55 16.67 -9.93
CA GLU A 116 -6.12 18.07 -9.72
C GLU A 116 -5.09 18.14 -8.60
N GLU A 117 -5.32 17.46 -7.48
CA GLU A 117 -4.36 17.43 -6.37
C GLU A 117 -3.02 16.77 -6.77
N ILE A 118 -3.04 15.73 -7.60
CA ILE A 118 -1.83 15.12 -8.16
C ILE A 118 -1.04 16.12 -9.01
N ASN A 119 -1.74 16.92 -9.83
CA ASN A 119 -1.11 17.97 -10.63
C ASN A 119 -0.50 19.06 -9.75
N ASN A 120 -1.25 19.57 -8.78
CA ASN A 120 -0.79 20.57 -7.84
C ASN A 120 0.43 20.08 -7.05
N TYR A 121 0.38 18.83 -6.59
CA TYR A 121 1.50 18.18 -5.92
C TYR A 121 2.76 18.13 -6.80
N SER A 122 2.58 17.80 -8.08
CA SER A 122 3.67 17.77 -9.05
C SER A 122 4.30 19.16 -9.28
N ILE A 123 3.49 20.21 -9.36
CA ILE A 123 3.98 21.58 -9.54
C ILE A 123 4.86 21.99 -8.34
N ILE A 124 4.34 21.78 -7.13
CA ILE A 124 5.06 22.14 -5.89
C ILE A 124 6.34 21.31 -5.76
N ALA A 125 6.32 20.03 -6.19
CA ALA A 125 7.49 19.17 -6.15
C ALA A 125 8.67 19.76 -6.93
N GLY A 126 8.42 20.38 -8.09
CA GLY A 126 9.46 21.08 -8.86
C GLY A 126 10.02 22.31 -8.13
N VAL A 127 9.20 23.05 -7.36
CA VAL A 127 9.66 24.17 -6.54
C VAL A 127 10.53 23.65 -5.38
N VAL A 128 10.03 22.69 -4.63
CA VAL A 128 10.71 22.11 -3.47
C VAL A 128 12.06 21.48 -3.87
N ALA A 129 12.08 20.76 -5.00
CA ALA A 129 13.29 20.10 -5.48
C ALA A 129 14.43 21.07 -5.80
N ARG A 130 14.13 22.32 -6.16
CA ARG A 130 15.17 23.36 -6.37
C ARG A 130 15.73 23.93 -5.07
N THR A 131 15.04 23.74 -3.93
CA THR A 131 15.41 24.32 -2.64
C THR A 131 16.04 23.33 -1.68
N LEU A 132 15.87 22.04 -1.92
CA LEU A 132 16.44 20.96 -1.11
C LEU A 132 17.75 20.47 -1.72
N ASP A 133 18.69 20.13 -0.84
CA ASP A 133 19.89 19.37 -1.22
C ASP A 133 19.61 17.88 -1.03
N PHE A 134 19.80 17.09 -2.09
CA PHE A 134 19.58 15.65 -2.10
C PHE A 134 20.27 14.98 -3.30
N ASP A 135 20.50 13.69 -3.23
CA ASP A 135 21.19 12.92 -4.27
C ASP A 135 20.23 12.16 -5.18
N ILE A 136 19.12 11.65 -4.64
CA ILE A 136 18.21 10.76 -5.32
C ILE A 136 16.75 11.07 -4.98
N ILE A 137 15.84 10.79 -5.91
CA ILE A 137 14.40 11.01 -5.79
C ILE A 137 13.71 9.65 -5.67
N HIS A 138 12.84 9.49 -4.65
CA HIS A 138 11.93 8.37 -4.53
C HIS A 138 10.49 8.85 -4.67
N ALA A 139 9.67 8.16 -5.47
CA ALA A 139 8.24 8.42 -5.61
C ALA A 139 7.44 7.13 -5.40
N HIS A 140 6.39 7.18 -4.58
CA HIS A 140 5.63 6.03 -4.10
C HIS A 140 4.23 5.99 -4.70
N ASP A 141 3.99 5.02 -5.59
CA ASP A 141 2.77 4.82 -6.37
C ASP A 141 2.42 5.98 -7.32
N TRP A 142 1.45 5.73 -8.17
CA TRP A 142 1.04 6.58 -9.28
C TRP A 142 0.65 8.01 -8.90
N LEU A 143 0.17 8.20 -7.66
CA LEU A 143 -0.19 9.51 -7.11
C LEU A 143 1.01 10.47 -7.05
N THR A 144 2.21 9.92 -6.86
CA THR A 144 3.44 10.70 -6.66
C THR A 144 4.40 10.65 -7.84
N PHE A 145 4.18 9.78 -8.81
CA PHE A 145 5.05 9.66 -9.98
C PHE A 145 5.18 10.99 -10.76
N PRO A 146 4.10 11.77 -10.99
CA PRO A 146 4.22 13.08 -11.61
C PRO A 146 5.13 14.05 -10.84
N ALA A 147 5.08 14.03 -9.49
CA ALA A 147 5.96 14.83 -8.64
C ALA A 147 7.43 14.41 -8.78
N GLY A 148 7.70 13.10 -8.77
CA GLY A 148 9.04 12.56 -8.99
C GLY A 148 9.62 12.93 -10.35
N ILE A 149 8.82 12.84 -11.42
CA ILE A 149 9.25 13.22 -12.78
C ILE A 149 9.58 14.73 -12.84
N HIS A 150 8.72 15.57 -12.24
CA HIS A 150 8.98 17.01 -12.25
C HIS A 150 10.26 17.36 -11.48
N ALA A 151 10.44 16.78 -10.29
CA ALA A 151 11.67 16.96 -9.52
C ALA A 151 12.92 16.52 -10.31
N LYS A 152 12.86 15.37 -11.00
CA LYS A 152 13.92 14.90 -11.90
C LYS A 152 14.22 15.91 -13.00
N ASN A 153 13.18 16.41 -13.66
CA ASN A 153 13.35 17.33 -14.80
C ASN A 153 14.00 18.65 -14.39
N VAL A 154 13.71 19.19 -13.20
CA VAL A 154 14.25 20.48 -12.76
C VAL A 154 15.63 20.37 -12.08
N THR A 155 16.02 19.18 -11.62
CA THR A 155 17.29 19.00 -10.89
C THR A 155 18.31 18.15 -11.63
N GLY A 156 17.87 17.32 -12.57
CA GLY A 156 18.71 16.31 -13.24
C GLY A 156 19.08 15.11 -12.35
N LYS A 157 18.55 15.04 -11.10
CA LYS A 157 18.82 13.93 -10.16
C LYS A 157 18.06 12.67 -10.58
N PRO A 158 18.57 11.46 -10.34
CA PRO A 158 17.90 10.22 -10.72
C PRO A 158 16.61 9.98 -9.94
N LEU A 159 15.68 9.30 -10.61
CA LEU A 159 14.36 8.96 -10.07
C LEU A 159 14.22 7.45 -9.88
N CYS A 160 14.03 7.03 -8.64
CA CYS A 160 13.54 5.72 -8.26
C CYS A 160 12.04 5.78 -7.99
N ILE A 161 11.28 4.85 -8.52
CA ILE A 161 9.85 4.72 -8.18
C ILE A 161 9.58 3.42 -7.45
N HIS A 162 8.66 3.49 -6.48
CA HIS A 162 8.17 2.33 -5.76
C HIS A 162 6.75 2.00 -6.25
N VAL A 163 6.56 0.79 -6.77
CA VAL A 163 5.27 0.28 -7.24
C VAL A 163 4.70 -0.63 -6.16
N HIS A 164 3.81 -0.07 -5.33
CA HIS A 164 3.12 -0.81 -4.26
C HIS A 164 1.89 -1.55 -4.75
N ALA A 165 1.25 -1.07 -5.81
CA ALA A 165 0.17 -1.73 -6.54
C ALA A 165 0.02 -1.10 -7.92
N THR A 166 -0.50 -1.86 -8.87
CA THR A 166 -0.87 -1.35 -10.19
C THR A 166 -2.39 -1.29 -10.35
N ASP A 167 -2.85 -0.59 -11.37
CA ASP A 167 -4.29 -0.57 -11.68
C ASP A 167 -4.79 -1.95 -12.15
N PHE A 168 -3.92 -2.82 -12.66
CA PHE A 168 -4.26 -4.22 -12.94
C PHE A 168 -4.71 -4.97 -11.68
N ASP A 169 -4.06 -4.73 -10.54
CA ASP A 169 -4.42 -5.33 -9.26
C ASP A 169 -5.78 -4.83 -8.76
N ARG A 170 -6.02 -3.51 -8.87
CA ARG A 170 -7.23 -2.86 -8.37
C ARG A 170 -8.47 -3.19 -9.19
N SER A 171 -8.31 -3.39 -10.51
CA SER A 171 -9.39 -3.52 -11.50
C SER A 171 -9.64 -4.94 -12.01
N ARG A 172 -8.91 -5.95 -11.50
CA ARG A 172 -8.88 -7.31 -12.08
C ARG A 172 -8.61 -7.29 -13.59
N GLY A 173 -7.67 -6.44 -14.01
CA GLY A 173 -7.25 -6.33 -15.41
C GLY A 173 -8.09 -5.41 -16.29
N LYS A 174 -9.17 -4.79 -15.77
CA LYS A 174 -9.95 -3.76 -16.48
C LYS A 174 -9.44 -2.37 -16.15
N VAL A 175 -8.21 -2.08 -16.57
CA VAL A 175 -7.50 -0.87 -16.18
C VAL A 175 -8.19 0.42 -16.61
N ASN A 176 -8.13 1.44 -15.74
CA ASN A 176 -8.50 2.80 -16.06
C ASN A 176 -7.42 3.42 -16.95
N PRO A 177 -7.74 3.87 -18.17
CA PRO A 177 -6.73 4.37 -19.11
C PRO A 177 -5.93 5.56 -18.57
N THR A 178 -6.54 6.43 -17.76
CA THR A 178 -5.88 7.60 -17.17
C THR A 178 -4.86 7.17 -16.12
N VAL A 179 -5.25 6.27 -15.21
CA VAL A 179 -4.34 5.74 -14.18
C VAL A 179 -3.20 4.97 -14.82
N TYR A 180 -3.51 4.09 -15.78
CA TYR A 180 -2.50 3.36 -16.57
C TYR A 180 -1.52 4.33 -17.25
N GLY A 181 -2.01 5.41 -17.84
CA GLY A 181 -1.16 6.42 -18.48
C GLY A 181 -0.20 7.10 -17.51
N ILE A 182 -0.67 7.42 -16.29
CA ILE A 182 0.18 8.02 -15.24
C ILE A 182 1.21 7.00 -14.73
N GLU A 183 0.79 5.76 -14.43
CA GLU A 183 1.68 4.68 -14.01
C GLU A 183 2.76 4.43 -15.06
N LYS A 184 2.36 4.27 -16.34
CA LYS A 184 3.30 4.04 -17.44
C LYS A 184 4.28 5.20 -17.62
N ASN A 185 3.80 6.44 -17.59
CA ASN A 185 4.67 7.61 -17.70
C ASN A 185 5.66 7.70 -16.53
N GLY A 186 5.25 7.35 -15.30
CA GLY A 186 6.14 7.24 -14.16
C GLY A 186 7.24 6.21 -14.39
N MET A 187 6.84 5.02 -14.82
CA MET A 187 7.77 3.91 -15.11
C MET A 187 8.71 4.23 -16.27
N ASP A 188 8.22 4.87 -17.36
CA ASP A 188 9.05 5.22 -18.51
C ASP A 188 10.16 6.23 -18.15
N ASN A 189 9.88 7.16 -17.23
CA ASN A 189 10.83 8.20 -16.81
C ASN A 189 11.72 7.79 -15.63
N ALA A 190 11.46 6.67 -14.97
CA ALA A 190 12.25 6.18 -13.85
C ALA A 190 13.59 5.58 -14.31
N ASP A 191 14.64 5.85 -13.53
CA ASP A 191 15.95 5.23 -13.68
C ASP A 191 15.99 3.85 -12.99
N CYS A 192 15.23 3.71 -11.89
CA CYS A 192 15.05 2.47 -11.14
C CYS A 192 13.57 2.28 -10.78
N ILE A 193 13.07 1.04 -10.92
CA ILE A 193 11.70 0.66 -10.57
C ILE A 193 11.76 -0.43 -9.51
N MET A 194 11.30 -0.12 -8.31
CA MET A 194 11.24 -1.02 -7.17
C MET A 194 9.82 -1.55 -7.01
N CYS A 195 9.62 -2.84 -7.22
CA CYS A 195 8.32 -3.52 -7.16
C CYS A 195 8.22 -4.30 -5.85
N VAL A 196 7.09 -4.22 -5.16
CA VAL A 196 6.90 -4.86 -3.84
C VAL A 196 6.91 -6.39 -3.88
N SER A 197 6.88 -6.99 -5.07
CA SER A 197 6.95 -8.44 -5.27
C SER A 197 7.41 -8.78 -6.69
N GLU A 198 7.81 -10.02 -6.90
CA GLU A 198 8.07 -10.53 -8.25
C GLU A 198 6.79 -10.56 -9.09
N LEU A 199 5.64 -10.86 -8.47
CA LEU A 199 4.32 -10.74 -9.10
C LEU A 199 4.10 -9.34 -9.69
N THR A 200 4.32 -8.30 -8.91
CA THR A 200 4.21 -6.90 -9.36
C THR A 200 5.28 -6.58 -10.41
N ARG A 201 6.53 -7.06 -10.22
CA ARG A 201 7.61 -6.87 -11.19
C ARG A 201 7.27 -7.47 -12.55
N GLN A 202 6.71 -8.67 -12.60
CA GLN A 202 6.26 -9.29 -13.84
C GLN A 202 5.12 -8.50 -14.50
N THR A 203 4.20 -7.95 -13.72
CA THR A 203 3.15 -7.04 -14.23
C THR A 203 3.77 -5.78 -14.85
N VAL A 204 4.73 -5.17 -14.20
CA VAL A 204 5.46 -3.98 -14.69
C VAL A 204 6.18 -4.27 -16.00
N ILE A 205 6.88 -5.39 -16.09
CA ILE A 205 7.60 -5.79 -17.31
C ILE A 205 6.62 -6.12 -18.45
N ASN A 206 5.62 -6.95 -18.18
CA ASN A 206 4.77 -7.51 -19.22
C ASN A 206 3.64 -6.59 -19.66
N GLN A 207 3.01 -5.85 -18.73
CA GLN A 207 1.84 -5.02 -19.01
C GLN A 207 2.19 -3.55 -19.28
N TYR A 208 3.26 -3.03 -18.64
CA TYR A 208 3.75 -1.66 -18.88
C TYR A 208 4.97 -1.63 -19.80
N HIS A 209 5.45 -2.80 -20.26
CA HIS A 209 6.55 -2.96 -21.21
C HIS A 209 7.85 -2.29 -20.74
N GLN A 210 8.19 -2.45 -19.47
CA GLN A 210 9.39 -1.89 -18.90
C GLN A 210 10.61 -2.79 -19.10
N ASP A 211 11.79 -2.16 -19.19
CA ASP A 211 13.05 -2.89 -19.29
C ASP A 211 13.33 -3.66 -17.98
N PRO A 212 13.46 -5.00 -18.05
CA PRO A 212 13.71 -5.82 -16.85
C PRO A 212 14.99 -5.42 -16.08
N ARG A 213 15.96 -4.76 -16.74
CA ARG A 213 17.24 -4.35 -16.14
C ARG A 213 17.09 -3.21 -15.14
N LYS A 214 16.03 -2.40 -15.24
CA LYS A 214 15.74 -1.33 -14.28
C LYS A 214 14.64 -1.70 -13.27
N CYS A 215 14.08 -2.90 -13.36
CA CYS A 215 13.01 -3.38 -12.49
C CYS A 215 13.55 -4.36 -11.44
N PHE A 216 13.38 -4.04 -10.17
CA PHE A 216 13.87 -4.83 -9.03
C PHE A 216 12.75 -5.18 -8.08
N THR A 217 12.82 -6.36 -7.47
CA THR A 217 11.88 -6.76 -6.42
C THR A 217 12.41 -6.29 -5.07
N VAL A 218 11.58 -5.53 -4.36
CA VAL A 218 11.84 -5.02 -3.02
C VAL A 218 10.62 -5.34 -2.15
N HIS A 219 10.64 -6.50 -1.51
CA HIS A 219 9.54 -6.95 -0.67
C HIS A 219 9.34 -6.02 0.53
N ASN A 220 8.08 -5.83 0.93
CA ASN A 220 7.78 -5.15 2.18
C ASN A 220 8.15 -6.03 3.39
N ALA A 221 8.17 -5.43 4.56
CA ALA A 221 8.39 -6.11 5.82
C ALA A 221 7.25 -5.82 6.81
N VAL A 222 7.44 -6.23 8.04
CA VAL A 222 6.51 -5.98 9.13
C VAL A 222 7.27 -5.35 10.30
N TYR A 223 6.57 -4.52 11.08
CA TYR A 223 7.15 -3.92 12.29
C TYR A 223 7.20 -4.95 13.41
N PRO A 224 8.26 -4.96 14.24
CA PRO A 224 8.25 -5.68 15.49
C PRO A 224 7.03 -5.26 16.35
N LEU A 225 6.32 -6.22 16.91
CA LEU A 225 5.19 -5.89 17.80
C LEU A 225 5.68 -5.05 18.97
N ARG A 226 5.12 -3.85 19.15
CA ARG A 226 5.36 -3.02 20.34
C ARG A 226 4.94 -3.79 21.59
N GLN A 227 5.57 -3.51 22.73
CA GLN A 227 5.32 -4.21 23.99
C GLN A 227 3.84 -4.21 24.38
N GLU A 228 3.16 -3.08 24.24
CA GLU A 228 1.72 -2.94 24.50
C GLU A 228 0.83 -3.87 23.66
N LEU A 229 1.30 -4.23 22.45
CA LEU A 229 0.63 -5.17 21.55
C LEU A 229 1.02 -6.61 21.86
N GLN A 230 2.25 -6.85 22.37
CA GLN A 230 2.67 -8.15 22.84
C GLN A 230 1.87 -8.59 24.06
N ASP A 231 1.56 -7.66 24.97
CA ASP A 231 0.86 -7.89 26.22
C ASP A 231 -0.65 -8.16 26.05
N ILE A 232 -1.22 -7.97 24.84
CA ILE A 232 -2.60 -8.36 24.53
C ILE A 232 -2.72 -9.88 24.73
N PRO A 233 -3.59 -10.36 25.64
CA PRO A 233 -3.74 -11.79 25.90
C PRO A 233 -4.38 -12.50 24.70
N ARG A 234 -3.87 -13.67 24.35
CA ARG A 234 -4.56 -14.56 23.41
C ARG A 234 -5.67 -15.28 24.18
N PRO A 235 -6.93 -15.23 23.72
CA PRO A 235 -8.00 -16.01 24.35
C PRO A 235 -7.73 -17.52 24.28
N ASP A 236 -8.07 -18.23 25.34
CA ASP A 236 -8.05 -19.70 25.33
C ASP A 236 -9.35 -20.21 24.68
N HIS A 237 -9.21 -20.86 23.55
CA HIS A 237 -10.30 -21.50 22.82
C HIS A 237 -10.38 -23.02 23.03
N THR A 238 -9.70 -23.57 24.04
CA THR A 238 -9.78 -24.99 24.41
C THR A 238 -11.23 -25.36 24.75
N GLY A 239 -11.82 -26.29 24.02
CA GLY A 239 -13.21 -26.70 24.19
C GLY A 239 -14.25 -25.67 23.73
N LYS A 240 -13.84 -24.58 23.08
CA LYS A 240 -14.71 -23.55 22.51
C LYS A 240 -14.66 -23.56 20.98
N GLU A 241 -15.57 -22.78 20.38
CA GLU A 241 -15.55 -22.59 18.93
C GLU A 241 -14.24 -21.91 18.48
N LYS A 242 -13.61 -22.45 17.45
CA LYS A 242 -12.44 -21.85 16.81
C LYS A 242 -12.82 -20.63 15.99
N VAL A 243 -11.96 -19.63 15.94
CA VAL A 243 -12.19 -18.35 15.22
C VAL A 243 -11.33 -18.29 13.99
N VAL A 244 -11.98 -18.15 12.83
CA VAL A 244 -11.33 -17.97 11.51
C VAL A 244 -11.59 -16.57 11.02
N THR A 245 -10.55 -15.81 10.73
CA THR A 245 -10.65 -14.38 10.43
C THR A 245 -10.17 -14.04 9.03
N PHE A 246 -10.98 -13.28 8.32
CA PHE A 246 -10.62 -12.43 7.20
C PHE A 246 -10.47 -10.99 7.71
N LEU A 247 -9.39 -10.30 7.34
CA LEU A 247 -9.16 -8.91 7.70
C LEU A 247 -8.63 -8.13 6.49
N GLY A 248 -9.39 -7.13 6.05
CA GLY A 248 -9.01 -6.30 4.91
C GLY A 248 -10.18 -5.52 4.31
N ARG A 249 -9.92 -4.80 3.23
CA ARG A 249 -10.99 -4.14 2.48
C ARG A 249 -11.90 -5.18 1.84
N LEU A 250 -13.20 -4.99 1.94
CA LEU A 250 -14.19 -5.87 1.31
C LEU A 250 -14.43 -5.43 -0.14
N THR A 251 -13.49 -5.79 -1.00
CA THR A 251 -13.47 -5.46 -2.43
C THR A 251 -13.21 -6.71 -3.24
N MET A 252 -13.54 -6.66 -4.53
CA MET A 252 -13.27 -7.76 -5.46
C MET A 252 -11.81 -8.22 -5.48
N GLN A 253 -10.87 -7.30 -5.26
CA GLN A 253 -9.43 -7.62 -5.20
C GLN A 253 -9.10 -8.58 -4.06
N LYS A 254 -9.75 -8.41 -2.90
CA LYS A 254 -9.48 -9.19 -1.69
C LYS A 254 -10.24 -10.52 -1.62
N GLY A 255 -11.21 -10.76 -2.51
CA GLY A 255 -11.91 -12.02 -2.66
C GLY A 255 -12.73 -12.47 -1.45
N PRO A 256 -13.50 -11.59 -0.77
CA PRO A 256 -14.24 -11.97 0.43
C PRO A 256 -15.31 -13.05 0.14
N GLU A 257 -15.80 -13.13 -1.09
CA GLU A 257 -16.73 -14.16 -1.52
C GLU A 257 -16.15 -15.59 -1.39
N TYR A 258 -14.87 -15.78 -1.70
CA TYR A 258 -14.22 -17.09 -1.56
C TYR A 258 -14.10 -17.51 -0.09
N PHE A 259 -13.94 -16.54 0.81
CA PHE A 259 -13.94 -16.81 2.25
C PHE A 259 -15.31 -17.29 2.74
N VAL A 260 -16.41 -16.67 2.29
CA VAL A 260 -17.79 -17.07 2.68
C VAL A 260 -18.12 -18.46 2.12
N GLU A 261 -17.75 -18.75 0.89
CA GLU A 261 -18.01 -20.07 0.28
C GLU A 261 -17.16 -21.17 0.98
N ALA A 262 -15.90 -20.91 1.32
CA ALA A 262 -15.08 -21.84 2.08
C ALA A 262 -15.65 -22.06 3.49
N ALA A 263 -16.12 -20.99 4.15
CA ALA A 263 -16.78 -21.08 5.44
C ALA A 263 -18.04 -21.97 5.39
N ASN A 264 -18.85 -21.83 4.35
CA ASN A 264 -20.01 -22.70 4.12
C ASN A 264 -19.60 -24.17 4.04
N MET A 265 -18.56 -24.49 3.32
CA MET A 265 -18.04 -25.89 3.21
C MET A 265 -17.51 -26.42 4.54
N VAL A 266 -16.79 -25.58 5.32
CA VAL A 266 -16.29 -25.95 6.65
C VAL A 266 -17.47 -26.23 7.59
N LEU A 267 -18.49 -25.39 7.58
CA LEU A 267 -19.65 -25.50 8.47
C LEU A 267 -20.57 -26.69 8.15
N HIS A 268 -20.47 -27.27 6.96
CA HIS A 268 -21.09 -28.57 6.64
C HIS A 268 -20.34 -29.77 7.30
N ARG A 269 -19.07 -29.60 7.65
CA ARG A 269 -18.26 -30.65 8.31
C ARG A 269 -18.24 -30.51 9.83
N THR A 270 -18.26 -29.26 10.33
CA THR A 270 -18.21 -28.95 11.76
C THR A 270 -18.90 -27.62 12.07
N ARG A 271 -19.65 -27.61 13.17
CA ARG A 271 -20.28 -26.38 13.68
C ARG A 271 -19.46 -25.69 14.77
N ASN A 272 -18.28 -26.24 15.11
CA ASN A 272 -17.42 -25.74 16.19
C ASN A 272 -16.42 -24.68 15.68
N VAL A 273 -16.85 -23.87 14.70
CA VAL A 273 -16.06 -22.78 14.10
C VAL A 273 -16.95 -21.54 13.95
N ARG A 274 -16.38 -20.38 14.19
CA ARG A 274 -16.96 -19.06 13.87
C ARG A 274 -16.07 -18.32 12.90
N PHE A 275 -16.67 -17.47 12.09
CA PHE A 275 -15.99 -16.67 11.09
C PHE A 275 -16.10 -15.18 11.42
N CYS A 276 -14.98 -14.48 11.40
CA CYS A 276 -14.91 -13.03 11.54
C CYS A 276 -14.51 -12.40 10.21
N MET A 277 -15.32 -11.51 9.67
CA MET A 277 -15.00 -10.74 8.47
C MET A 277 -14.84 -9.27 8.85
N ALA A 278 -13.60 -8.91 9.20
CA ALA A 278 -13.24 -7.58 9.66
C ALA A 278 -12.80 -6.69 8.47
N GLY A 279 -13.39 -5.51 8.36
CA GLY A 279 -13.10 -4.54 7.33
C GLY A 279 -14.34 -3.79 6.86
N SER A 280 -14.16 -3.00 5.81
CA SER A 280 -15.23 -2.29 5.12
C SER A 280 -14.95 -2.27 3.62
N GLY A 281 -15.96 -2.00 2.80
CA GLY A 281 -15.83 -1.92 1.36
C GLY A 281 -17.19 -2.12 0.68
N ASP A 282 -17.18 -1.97 -0.64
CA ASP A 282 -18.35 -2.05 -1.50
C ASP A 282 -19.04 -3.42 -1.53
N MET A 283 -18.34 -4.49 -1.11
CA MET A 283 -18.90 -5.83 -1.04
C MET A 283 -19.48 -6.21 0.34
N MET A 284 -19.50 -5.32 1.36
CA MET A 284 -19.97 -5.67 2.71
C MET A 284 -21.38 -6.24 2.70
N ASP A 285 -22.34 -5.51 2.13
CA ASP A 285 -23.74 -5.93 2.10
C ASP A 285 -23.90 -7.26 1.33
N GLN A 286 -23.18 -7.41 0.22
CA GLN A 286 -23.18 -8.64 -0.57
C GLN A 286 -22.70 -9.85 0.26
N MET A 287 -21.67 -9.68 1.09
CA MET A 287 -21.14 -10.76 1.94
C MET A 287 -22.11 -11.15 3.05
N ILE A 288 -22.81 -10.17 3.64
CA ILE A 288 -23.86 -10.42 4.62
C ILE A 288 -25.01 -11.22 3.98
N TYR A 289 -25.46 -10.80 2.80
CA TYR A 289 -26.49 -11.51 2.05
C TYR A 289 -26.06 -12.92 1.64
N LEU A 290 -24.84 -13.09 1.19
CA LEU A 290 -24.31 -14.40 0.80
C LEU A 290 -24.25 -15.36 1.99
N ALA A 291 -23.80 -14.90 3.16
CA ALA A 291 -23.79 -15.70 4.39
C ALA A 291 -25.21 -16.11 4.82
N ALA A 292 -26.19 -15.21 4.67
CA ALA A 292 -27.59 -15.50 4.95
C ALA A 292 -28.18 -16.50 3.93
N GLU A 293 -27.89 -16.34 2.65
CA GLU A 293 -28.34 -17.24 1.58
C GLU A 293 -27.79 -18.67 1.78
N ARG A 294 -26.54 -18.80 2.25
CA ARG A 294 -25.93 -20.09 2.59
C ARG A 294 -26.42 -20.65 3.95
N GLY A 295 -27.26 -19.91 4.69
CA GLY A 295 -27.79 -20.36 6.00
C GLY A 295 -26.73 -20.44 7.09
N ILE A 296 -25.68 -19.63 7.01
CA ILE A 296 -24.53 -19.63 7.95
C ILE A 296 -24.32 -18.28 8.66
N ALA A 297 -25.23 -17.33 8.50
CA ALA A 297 -25.10 -16.00 9.10
C ALA A 297 -24.94 -16.01 10.63
N ASP A 298 -25.52 -17.02 11.31
CA ASP A 298 -25.38 -17.24 12.77
C ASP A 298 -23.93 -17.54 13.21
N LYS A 299 -23.07 -17.93 12.27
CA LYS A 299 -21.65 -18.23 12.49
C LYS A 299 -20.71 -17.12 12.05
N PHE A 300 -21.23 -16.04 11.46
CA PHE A 300 -20.45 -14.90 11.04
C PHE A 300 -20.54 -13.72 12.02
N HIS A 301 -19.40 -13.04 12.18
CA HIS A 301 -19.30 -11.76 12.85
C HIS A 301 -18.70 -10.73 11.89
N PHE A 302 -19.36 -9.58 11.72
CA PHE A 302 -18.94 -8.47 10.86
C PHE A 302 -18.67 -7.23 11.73
N PRO A 303 -17.48 -7.09 12.33
CA PRO A 303 -17.19 -5.99 13.25
C PRO A 303 -17.00 -4.63 12.56
N GLY A 304 -16.94 -4.60 11.23
CA GLY A 304 -16.63 -3.39 10.47
C GLY A 304 -15.14 -3.09 10.41
N PHE A 305 -14.80 -1.84 10.12
CA PHE A 305 -13.42 -1.39 9.96
C PHE A 305 -12.70 -1.28 11.31
N MET A 306 -11.48 -1.85 11.38
CA MET A 306 -10.64 -1.85 12.57
C MET A 306 -9.37 -1.03 12.37
N ARG A 307 -8.86 -0.41 13.43
CA ARG A 307 -7.63 0.39 13.42
C ARG A 307 -6.73 0.09 14.62
N GLY A 308 -5.43 0.26 14.40
CA GLY A 308 -4.43 0.22 15.47
C GLY A 308 -4.56 -1.04 16.33
N LYS A 309 -4.69 -0.89 17.64
CA LYS A 309 -4.76 -2.00 18.60
C LYS A 309 -5.86 -3.02 18.30
N GLN A 310 -7.02 -2.58 17.78
CA GLN A 310 -8.15 -3.47 17.46
C GLN A 310 -7.78 -4.55 16.44
N VAL A 311 -6.90 -4.22 15.47
CA VAL A 311 -6.39 -5.19 14.48
C VAL A 311 -5.66 -6.33 15.18
N TYR A 312 -4.75 -6.00 16.09
CA TYR A 312 -3.96 -6.99 16.82
C TYR A 312 -4.79 -7.79 17.83
N GLU A 313 -5.77 -7.16 18.48
CA GLU A 313 -6.77 -7.85 19.33
C GLU A 313 -7.55 -8.89 18.52
N CYS A 314 -8.00 -8.52 17.32
CA CYS A 314 -8.71 -9.41 16.42
C CYS A 314 -7.81 -10.57 15.94
N LEU A 315 -6.57 -10.27 15.51
CA LEU A 315 -5.63 -11.29 15.06
C LEU A 315 -5.25 -12.26 16.18
N LYS A 316 -4.98 -11.76 17.40
CA LYS A 316 -4.67 -12.61 18.56
C LYS A 316 -5.85 -13.44 19.02
N ALA A 317 -7.09 -12.95 18.81
CA ALA A 317 -8.30 -13.71 19.11
C ALA A 317 -8.61 -14.78 18.04
N SER A 318 -7.87 -14.81 16.93
CA SER A 318 -8.09 -15.73 15.82
C SER A 318 -7.26 -16.99 15.95
N ASP A 319 -7.84 -18.13 15.58
CA ASP A 319 -7.12 -19.40 15.43
C ASP A 319 -6.53 -19.56 14.02
N VAL A 320 -7.18 -18.96 13.02
CA VAL A 320 -6.71 -18.99 11.63
C VAL A 320 -6.98 -17.61 11.01
N TYR A 321 -5.99 -17.08 10.30
CA TYR A 321 -6.13 -15.93 9.42
C TYR A 321 -6.21 -16.39 7.97
N VAL A 322 -7.11 -15.80 7.18
CA VAL A 322 -7.32 -16.17 5.77
C VAL A 322 -7.27 -14.95 4.88
N MET A 323 -6.42 -14.98 3.86
CA MET A 323 -6.33 -13.96 2.82
C MET A 323 -6.51 -14.59 1.42
N PRO A 324 -7.75 -14.71 0.92
CA PRO A 324 -8.06 -15.32 -0.36
C PRO A 324 -8.03 -14.30 -1.51
N SER A 325 -7.07 -13.40 -1.50
CA SER A 325 -7.01 -12.30 -2.47
C SER A 325 -6.83 -12.80 -3.90
N VAL A 326 -7.58 -12.20 -4.82
CA VAL A 326 -7.49 -12.48 -6.27
C VAL A 326 -6.19 -11.94 -6.86
N SER A 327 -5.77 -10.77 -6.41
CA SER A 327 -4.48 -10.15 -6.70
C SER A 327 -4.04 -9.34 -5.49
N GLU A 328 -2.94 -9.73 -4.89
CA GLU A 328 -2.36 -9.04 -3.75
C GLU A 328 -0.92 -8.66 -4.07
N PRO A 329 -0.61 -7.41 -4.33
CA PRO A 329 0.75 -6.99 -4.68
C PRO A 329 1.80 -7.44 -3.67
N PHE A 330 1.50 -7.34 -2.38
CA PHE A 330 2.33 -7.93 -1.34
C PHE A 330 1.49 -8.62 -0.27
N GLY A 331 0.77 -7.88 0.59
CA GLY A 331 -0.01 -8.40 1.72
C GLY A 331 0.76 -8.38 3.03
N ILE A 332 0.70 -7.26 3.78
CA ILE A 332 1.34 -7.12 5.10
C ILE A 332 0.54 -7.86 6.17
N SER A 333 -0.78 -7.90 6.07
CA SER A 333 -1.66 -8.48 7.09
C SER A 333 -1.42 -9.98 7.43
N PRO A 334 -1.00 -10.87 6.50
CA PRO A 334 -0.56 -12.21 6.89
C PRO A 334 0.67 -12.21 7.80
N LEU A 335 1.62 -11.30 7.56
CA LEU A 335 2.81 -11.16 8.40
C LEU A 335 2.42 -10.70 9.81
N GLU A 336 1.52 -9.70 9.91
CA GLU A 336 0.97 -9.24 11.20
C GLU A 336 0.24 -10.36 11.95
N ALA A 337 -0.54 -11.18 11.23
CA ALA A 337 -1.22 -12.34 11.81
C ALA A 337 -0.21 -13.37 12.36
N MET A 338 0.82 -13.70 11.58
CA MET A 338 1.87 -14.65 11.99
C MET A 338 2.69 -14.11 13.17
N GLN A 339 2.97 -12.80 13.23
CA GLN A 339 3.59 -12.17 14.42
C GLN A 339 2.72 -12.33 15.68
N CYS A 340 1.39 -12.26 15.52
CA CYS A 340 0.44 -12.53 16.60
C CYS A 340 0.36 -14.01 16.98
N GLY A 341 1.11 -14.89 16.32
CA GLY A 341 1.04 -16.34 16.51
C GLY A 341 -0.25 -16.94 15.94
N THR A 342 -0.79 -16.37 14.89
CA THR A 342 -2.00 -16.83 14.22
C THR A 342 -1.64 -17.46 12.88
N PRO A 343 -1.80 -18.79 12.73
CA PRO A 343 -1.59 -19.48 11.47
C PRO A 343 -2.30 -18.83 10.30
N SER A 344 -1.63 -18.67 9.18
CA SER A 344 -2.16 -17.98 8.02
C SER A 344 -2.37 -18.90 6.82
N ILE A 345 -3.51 -18.73 6.14
CA ILE A 345 -3.81 -19.30 4.83
C ILE A 345 -3.86 -18.16 3.84
N ILE A 346 -3.03 -18.19 2.81
CA ILE A 346 -2.89 -17.11 1.85
C ILE A 346 -3.10 -17.57 0.42
N SER A 347 -3.55 -16.67 -0.43
CA SER A 347 -3.58 -16.89 -1.87
C SER A 347 -2.16 -16.99 -2.43
N LYS A 348 -1.92 -17.92 -3.35
CA LYS A 348 -0.70 -17.98 -4.15
C LYS A 348 -0.52 -16.74 -5.03
N GLN A 349 -1.62 -16.03 -5.34
CA GLN A 349 -1.65 -14.80 -6.11
C GLN A 349 -1.38 -13.57 -5.22
N SER A 350 -0.44 -13.70 -4.28
CA SER A 350 -0.01 -12.64 -3.39
C SER A 350 1.52 -12.57 -3.31
N GLY A 351 2.07 -11.36 -3.25
CA GLY A 351 3.51 -11.16 -3.18
C GLY A 351 4.14 -11.72 -1.90
N CYS A 352 3.44 -11.71 -0.76
CA CYS A 352 3.94 -12.33 0.47
C CYS A 352 4.08 -13.86 0.34
N ALA A 353 3.36 -14.51 -0.59
CA ALA A 353 3.53 -15.92 -0.87
C ALA A 353 4.93 -16.27 -1.43
N GLU A 354 5.65 -15.30 -1.96
CA GLU A 354 7.01 -15.49 -2.49
C GLU A 354 8.02 -15.73 -1.35
N ILE A 355 7.80 -15.13 -0.19
CA ILE A 355 8.76 -15.11 0.92
C ILE A 355 8.31 -15.95 2.14
N LEU A 356 7.00 -16.13 2.34
CA LEU A 356 6.49 -16.91 3.46
C LEU A 356 6.51 -18.42 3.12
N THR A 357 7.02 -19.24 4.01
CA THR A 357 7.09 -20.70 3.87
C THR A 357 6.25 -21.44 4.92
N ASN A 358 6.09 -20.86 6.11
CA ASN A 358 5.35 -21.44 7.23
C ASN A 358 3.90 -20.95 7.29
N CYS A 359 3.22 -21.00 6.14
CA CYS A 359 1.80 -20.75 5.96
C CYS A 359 1.22 -21.72 4.93
N ILE A 360 -0.10 -21.86 4.86
CA ILE A 360 -0.72 -22.67 3.80
C ILE A 360 -1.04 -21.77 2.61
N LYS A 361 -0.61 -22.17 1.42
CA LYS A 361 -0.82 -21.43 0.17
C LYS A 361 -1.82 -22.17 -0.71
N VAL A 362 -2.91 -21.49 -1.09
CA VAL A 362 -3.96 -22.04 -1.95
C VAL A 362 -4.20 -21.11 -3.14
N ASP A 363 -4.72 -21.64 -4.22
CA ASP A 363 -5.26 -20.79 -5.28
C ASP A 363 -6.59 -20.18 -4.81
N TYR A 364 -6.80 -18.86 -4.98
CA TYR A 364 -7.98 -18.18 -4.42
C TYR A 364 -9.32 -18.78 -4.93
N TRP A 365 -9.33 -19.34 -6.14
CA TRP A 365 -10.51 -19.98 -6.74
C TRP A 365 -10.75 -21.42 -6.25
N ASP A 366 -9.76 -22.04 -5.61
CA ASP A 366 -9.92 -23.41 -5.09
C ASP A 366 -10.52 -23.38 -3.68
N ILE A 367 -11.85 -23.22 -3.66
CA ILE A 367 -12.64 -23.14 -2.43
C ILE A 367 -12.51 -24.43 -1.62
N HIS A 368 -12.36 -25.59 -2.28
CA HIS A 368 -12.18 -26.88 -1.63
C HIS A 368 -10.86 -26.93 -0.85
N ALA A 369 -9.75 -26.57 -1.51
CA ALA A 369 -8.46 -26.52 -0.85
C ALA A 369 -8.43 -25.49 0.30
N LEU A 370 -9.11 -24.34 0.12
CA LEU A 370 -9.23 -23.33 1.17
C LEU A 370 -10.02 -23.85 2.37
N ALA A 371 -11.15 -24.53 2.15
CA ALA A 371 -11.97 -25.14 3.21
C ALA A 371 -11.22 -26.28 3.91
N ASP A 372 -10.48 -27.11 3.17
CA ASP A 372 -9.66 -28.19 3.73
C ASP A 372 -8.53 -27.66 4.60
N ALA A 373 -7.86 -26.59 4.17
CA ALA A 373 -6.82 -25.90 4.94
C ALA A 373 -7.36 -25.33 6.26
N ILE A 374 -8.50 -24.62 6.22
CA ILE A 374 -9.18 -24.10 7.42
C ILE A 374 -9.52 -25.25 8.36
N TYR A 375 -10.20 -26.28 7.84
CA TYR A 375 -10.60 -27.44 8.64
C TYR A 375 -9.39 -28.12 9.30
N SER A 376 -8.31 -28.31 8.55
CA SER A 376 -7.10 -28.99 9.02
C SER A 376 -6.42 -28.24 10.16
N ILE A 377 -6.25 -26.91 10.05
CA ILE A 377 -5.67 -26.09 11.14
C ILE A 377 -6.57 -26.12 12.38
N CYS A 378 -7.90 -26.00 12.20
CA CYS A 378 -8.85 -25.99 13.32
C CYS A 378 -8.92 -27.32 14.09
N HIS A 379 -8.61 -28.47 13.45
CA HIS A 379 -8.79 -29.81 14.02
C HIS A 379 -7.50 -30.59 14.24
N ASN A 380 -6.34 -30.06 13.84
CA ASN A 380 -5.04 -30.69 14.05
C ASN A 380 -4.16 -29.78 14.91
N GLU A 381 -4.10 -30.06 16.19
CA GLU A 381 -3.35 -29.26 17.16
C GLU A 381 -1.85 -29.20 16.84
N SER A 382 -1.26 -30.31 16.36
CA SER A 382 0.17 -30.32 15.99
C SER A 382 0.47 -29.41 14.80
N LEU A 383 -0.41 -29.39 13.79
CA LEU A 383 -0.30 -28.48 12.65
C LEU A 383 -0.46 -27.02 13.11
N PHE A 384 -1.46 -26.75 13.96
CA PHE A 384 -1.70 -25.42 14.52
C PHE A 384 -0.47 -24.91 15.27
N GLN A 385 0.09 -25.69 16.20
CA GLN A 385 1.27 -25.27 16.97
C GLN A 385 2.50 -25.08 16.09
N TYR A 386 2.73 -25.96 15.13
CA TYR A 386 3.82 -25.84 14.17
C TYR A 386 3.74 -24.52 13.38
N LEU A 387 2.60 -24.23 12.75
CA LEU A 387 2.42 -23.01 11.96
C LEU A 387 2.49 -21.75 12.82
N LYS A 388 1.98 -21.80 14.04
CA LYS A 388 2.03 -20.71 15.02
C LYS A 388 3.47 -20.36 15.40
N GLU A 389 4.28 -21.36 15.73
CA GLU A 389 5.65 -21.16 16.21
C GLU A 389 6.62 -20.82 15.08
N GLU A 390 6.62 -21.64 14.03
CA GLU A 390 7.55 -21.47 12.91
C GLU A 390 7.16 -20.24 12.06
N GLY A 391 5.85 -20.00 11.88
CA GLY A 391 5.38 -18.79 11.20
C GLY A 391 5.82 -17.51 11.92
N LYS A 392 5.71 -17.48 13.26
CA LYS A 392 6.18 -16.34 14.03
C LYS A 392 7.70 -16.15 13.90
N ARG A 393 8.49 -17.22 14.02
CA ARG A 393 9.95 -17.14 13.85
C ARG A 393 10.36 -16.63 12.47
N GLU A 394 9.64 -17.04 11.44
CA GLU A 394 9.90 -16.64 10.06
C GLU A 394 9.67 -15.14 9.89
N VAL A 395 8.51 -14.61 10.29
CA VAL A 395 8.18 -13.21 10.09
C VAL A 395 9.01 -12.26 10.96
N ASP A 396 9.47 -12.70 12.12
CA ASP A 396 10.38 -11.92 12.98
C ASP A 396 11.76 -11.67 12.29
N GLN A 397 12.07 -12.38 11.21
CA GLN A 397 13.28 -12.16 10.39
C GLN A 397 13.06 -11.24 9.19
N ILE A 398 11.81 -10.87 8.89
CA ILE A 398 11.43 -10.00 7.78
C ILE A 398 11.33 -8.58 8.31
N THR A 399 12.42 -7.81 8.24
CA THR A 399 12.57 -6.50 8.89
C THR A 399 12.74 -5.38 7.88
N TRP A 400 12.24 -4.19 8.21
CA TRP A 400 12.41 -2.99 7.40
C TRP A 400 13.88 -2.57 7.25
N GLU A 401 14.74 -2.87 8.25
CA GLU A 401 16.17 -2.63 8.17
C GLU A 401 16.81 -3.35 6.98
N LYS A 402 16.45 -4.63 6.75
CA LYS A 402 16.93 -5.40 5.59
C LYS A 402 16.40 -4.83 4.27
N VAL A 403 15.15 -4.37 4.26
CA VAL A 403 14.55 -3.71 3.09
C VAL A 403 15.30 -2.41 2.79
N GLY A 404 15.56 -1.58 3.80
CA GLY A 404 16.34 -0.34 3.66
C GLY A 404 17.75 -0.58 3.13
N ALA A 405 18.43 -1.63 3.61
CA ALA A 405 19.75 -2.01 3.11
C ALA A 405 19.73 -2.35 1.60
N TRP A 406 18.71 -3.09 1.16
CA TRP A 406 18.55 -3.42 -0.26
C TRP A 406 18.19 -2.18 -1.10
N ILE A 407 17.31 -1.30 -0.63
CA ILE A 407 16.99 -0.04 -1.30
C ILE A 407 18.25 0.81 -1.44
N LYS A 408 19.04 0.96 -0.37
CA LYS A 408 20.31 1.71 -0.43
C LYS A 408 21.27 1.16 -1.48
N GLU A 409 21.40 -0.16 -1.59
CA GLU A 409 22.23 -0.77 -2.63
C GLU A 409 21.74 -0.42 -4.06
N LEU A 410 20.42 -0.40 -4.27
CA LEU A 410 19.83 0.01 -5.54
C LEU A 410 20.04 1.51 -5.83
N ASP A 411 19.99 2.34 -4.80
CA ASP A 411 20.27 3.78 -4.89
C ASP A 411 21.72 4.03 -5.28
N GLU A 412 22.67 3.37 -4.63
CA GLU A 412 24.09 3.48 -4.95
C GLU A 412 24.40 3.04 -6.39
N ARG A 413 23.75 1.97 -6.87
CA ARG A 413 23.86 1.54 -8.28
C ARG A 413 23.27 2.58 -9.24
N THR A 414 22.13 3.15 -8.90
CA THR A 414 21.44 4.15 -9.72
C THR A 414 22.22 5.45 -9.79
N LEU A 415 22.91 5.83 -8.72
CA LEU A 415 23.83 6.96 -8.64
C LEU A 415 25.17 6.70 -9.36
N GLY A 416 25.46 5.45 -9.73
CA GLY A 416 26.73 5.06 -10.31
C GLY A 416 27.90 5.03 -9.32
N TRP A 417 27.61 4.86 -8.03
CA TRP A 417 28.64 4.76 -6.97
C TRP A 417 29.19 3.34 -6.82
N ARG A 418 28.59 2.34 -7.47
CA ARG A 418 29.02 0.94 -7.54
C ARG A 418 29.01 0.39 -8.97
#